data_49e7e9879b2156f1d0d056e00b9339c1
#
_entry.id   49e7e9879b2156f1d0d056e00b9339c1
#
_cell.length_a   1.000
_cell.length_b   1.000
_cell.length_c   1.000
_cell.angle_alpha   90.00
_cell.angle_beta   90.00
_cell.angle_gamma   90.00
#
_symmetry.space_group_name_H-M   'P 1'
#
loop_
_entity.id
_entity.type
_entity.pdbx_description
1 polymer ?
#
loop_
_entity_poly.entity_id
_entity_poly.type
_entity_poly.pdbx_seq_one_letter_code
_entity_poly.pdbx_strand_id
1 'polypeptide(L)'
;MTAVLRFLSLLPLPSAPALRRSARRFAITAAVALALPAHAADTGSAWTLDRLMSTLAQHKSGRATFIETKTLSIAAQPLESSGELVFVAPDHLEKHTLNPKPEHLVVDGDMLTVERNNRKYTLALARYPELGAFIDSIRATLAGNRYALEQVYKVALASRGDDWTLMLTPLDSRMLKVVSTITLEGSRDVLRSVAIQQADGDHSTMRLQPVPAK
;
A
#
# COMPACT_ATOMS: atom_id res chain seq x y z
N MET A 1 21.49 -0.17 -7.55
CA MET A 1 20.44 -0.66 -6.61
C MET A 1 19.11 0.06 -6.78
N THR A 2 19.07 1.29 -7.22
CA THR A 2 17.86 2.05 -7.58
C THR A 2 17.08 1.46 -8.77
N ALA A 3 17.67 0.54 -9.53
CA ALA A 3 17.14 0.02 -10.78
C ALA A 3 15.93 -0.95 -10.63
N VAL A 4 15.86 -1.72 -9.55
CA VAL A 4 14.82 -2.75 -9.41
C VAL A 4 13.47 -2.16 -8.99
N LEU A 5 13.46 -1.14 -8.13
CA LEU A 5 12.23 -0.39 -7.85
C LEU A 5 11.84 0.53 -9.01
N ARG A 6 12.83 1.05 -9.77
CA ARG A 6 12.58 1.76 -11.04
C ARG A 6 12.04 0.86 -12.14
N PHE A 7 12.26 -0.45 -12.09
CA PHE A 7 11.64 -1.40 -13.03
C PHE A 7 10.10 -1.40 -12.95
N LEU A 8 9.55 -1.00 -11.81
CA LEU A 8 8.11 -0.79 -11.62
C LEU A 8 7.62 0.59 -12.14
N SER A 9 8.51 1.47 -12.62
CA SER A 9 8.21 2.91 -12.81
C SER A 9 8.62 3.53 -14.16
N LEU A 10 9.20 2.82 -15.15
CA LEU A 10 9.78 3.44 -16.34
C LEU A 10 8.81 3.61 -17.51
N LEU A 11 8.44 4.87 -17.80
CA LEU A 11 8.13 5.40 -19.12
C LEU A 11 8.48 6.89 -19.19
N PRO A 12 8.95 7.41 -20.36
CA PRO A 12 9.59 8.72 -20.49
C PRO A 12 8.65 9.92 -20.60
N LEU A 13 9.18 11.08 -20.21
CA LEU A 13 8.61 12.42 -20.12
C LEU A 13 8.15 13.06 -21.43
N PRO A 14 7.33 14.15 -21.34
CA PRO A 14 7.85 15.49 -21.58
C PRO A 14 7.43 16.56 -20.55
N SER A 15 8.18 17.65 -20.55
CA SER A 15 8.39 18.75 -19.63
C SER A 15 7.30 19.83 -19.50
N ALA A 16 7.13 20.30 -18.28
CA ALA A 16 6.77 21.57 -17.59
C ALA A 16 5.98 22.70 -18.31
N PRO A 17 5.37 23.71 -17.62
CA PRO A 17 5.96 24.52 -16.56
C PRO A 17 5.02 24.98 -15.40
N ALA A 18 5.62 25.63 -14.43
CA ALA A 18 5.11 26.15 -13.17
C ALA A 18 4.18 27.37 -13.25
N LEU A 19 3.31 27.59 -12.21
CA LEU A 19 2.88 28.94 -11.76
C LEU A 19 2.24 28.95 -10.35
N ARG A 20 2.94 29.63 -9.45
CA ARG A 20 2.64 30.63 -8.39
C ARG A 20 1.32 30.65 -7.59
N ARG A 21 1.51 30.59 -6.27
CA ARG A 21 1.06 31.41 -5.11
C ARG A 21 -0.34 32.08 -5.09
N SER A 22 -1.04 31.89 -3.94
CA SER A 22 -1.48 33.05 -3.12
C SER A 22 -1.95 32.63 -1.74
N ALA A 23 -1.45 33.33 -0.72
CA ALA A 23 -1.86 33.27 0.68
C ALA A 23 -3.05 34.20 0.93
N ARG A 24 -3.98 33.86 1.83
CA ARG A 24 -4.86 34.83 2.53
C ARG A 24 -5.14 34.34 3.94
N ARG A 25 -4.78 35.22 4.87
CA ARG A 25 -5.14 35.24 6.31
C ARG A 25 -6.52 35.82 6.49
N PHE A 26 -7.30 35.36 7.47
CA PHE A 26 -8.28 36.09 8.28
C PHE A 26 -8.63 35.21 9.48
N ALA A 27 -8.44 35.63 10.62
CA ALA A 27 -8.92 36.46 11.69
C ALA A 27 -10.07 35.79 12.49
N ILE A 28 -9.76 35.59 13.74
CA ILE A 28 -10.42 35.31 15.00
C ILE A 28 -11.85 35.85 15.13
N THR A 29 -12.77 35.03 15.67
CA THR A 29 -13.83 35.53 16.59
C THR A 29 -14.19 34.45 17.62
N ALA A 30 -14.44 34.92 18.84
CA ALA A 30 -14.56 34.19 20.09
C ALA A 30 -15.98 33.67 20.38
N ALA A 31 -16.00 32.58 21.18
CA ALA A 31 -16.93 32.24 22.24
C ALA A 31 -18.42 32.10 21.97
N VAL A 32 -18.95 30.89 22.28
CA VAL A 32 -20.03 30.68 23.26
C VAL A 32 -19.99 29.18 23.63
N ALA A 33 -19.74 28.87 24.88
CA ALA A 33 -19.83 27.51 25.43
C ALA A 33 -21.31 27.14 25.63
N LEU A 34 -21.84 26.35 24.73
CA LEU A 34 -23.06 25.57 24.95
C LEU A 34 -22.64 24.16 25.32
N ALA A 35 -22.83 23.82 26.60
CA ALA A 35 -22.68 22.44 27.08
C ALA A 35 -23.78 21.58 26.42
N LEU A 36 -23.44 20.92 25.35
CA LEU A 36 -24.24 19.84 24.78
C LEU A 36 -24.04 18.57 25.61
N PRO A 37 -25.09 17.78 25.87
CA PRO A 37 -24.95 16.51 26.55
C PRO A 37 -23.97 15.65 25.73
N ALA A 38 -22.92 15.15 26.37
CA ALA A 38 -22.03 14.17 25.80
C ALA A 38 -22.85 12.90 25.50
N HIS A 39 -23.28 12.76 24.26
CA HIS A 39 -23.70 11.47 23.78
C HIS A 39 -22.49 10.56 23.93
N ALA A 40 -22.58 9.57 24.81
CA ALA A 40 -21.63 8.48 24.83
C ALA A 40 -21.60 7.90 23.42
N ALA A 41 -20.54 8.22 22.68
CA ALA A 41 -20.28 7.58 21.41
C ALA A 41 -20.18 6.09 21.72
N ASP A 42 -21.02 5.33 21.07
CA ASP A 42 -21.00 3.87 21.10
C ASP A 42 -19.56 3.43 20.85
N THR A 43 -18.86 3.02 21.92
CA THR A 43 -17.48 2.53 21.83
C THR A 43 -17.54 1.12 21.25
N GLY A 44 -17.90 1.02 19.99
CA GLY A 44 -17.64 -0.18 19.22
C GLY A 44 -16.17 -0.54 19.47
N SER A 45 -15.94 -1.73 20.00
CA SER A 45 -14.61 -2.21 20.42
C SER A 45 -13.55 -1.82 19.39
N ALA A 46 -12.68 -0.89 19.77
CA ALA A 46 -11.63 -0.38 18.91
C ALA A 46 -10.81 -1.56 18.33
N TRP A 47 -10.36 -1.45 17.07
CA TRP A 47 -9.47 -2.42 16.48
C TRP A 47 -8.18 -2.50 17.29
N THR A 48 -7.81 -3.72 17.68
CA THR A 48 -6.46 -4.04 18.17
C THR A 48 -5.69 -4.70 17.03
N LEU A 49 -4.38 -4.65 17.08
CA LEU A 49 -3.55 -5.31 16.06
C LEU A 49 -3.84 -6.82 16.00
N ASP A 50 -4.01 -7.48 17.15
CA ASP A 50 -4.35 -8.91 17.20
C ASP A 50 -5.69 -9.21 16.55
N ARG A 51 -6.71 -8.39 16.82
CA ARG A 51 -8.03 -8.54 16.22
C ARG A 51 -7.95 -8.34 14.71
N LEU A 52 -7.23 -7.32 14.24
CA LEU A 52 -7.06 -7.07 12.81
C LEU A 52 -6.38 -8.25 12.12
N MET A 53 -5.23 -8.70 12.66
CA MET A 53 -4.48 -9.82 12.08
C MET A 53 -5.29 -11.12 12.11
N SER A 54 -5.99 -11.41 13.20
CA SER A 54 -6.88 -12.58 13.27
C SER A 54 -8.02 -12.52 12.27
N THR A 55 -8.56 -11.34 12.01
CA THR A 55 -9.63 -11.13 11.01
C THR A 55 -9.09 -11.34 9.60
N LEU A 56 -7.95 -10.75 9.26
CA LEU A 56 -7.33 -10.91 7.95
C LEU A 56 -6.91 -12.38 7.70
N ALA A 57 -6.45 -13.08 8.72
CA ALA A 57 -6.07 -14.50 8.64
C ALA A 57 -7.22 -15.45 8.24
N GLN A 58 -8.48 -15.02 8.35
CA GLN A 58 -9.64 -15.81 7.92
C GLN A 58 -9.68 -15.95 6.39
N HIS A 59 -9.13 -14.96 5.66
CA HIS A 59 -9.13 -14.94 4.21
C HIS A 59 -7.95 -15.73 3.65
N LYS A 60 -8.22 -16.93 3.12
CA LYS A 60 -7.19 -17.80 2.52
C LYS A 60 -6.92 -17.45 1.06
N SER A 61 -7.80 -16.72 0.43
CA SER A 61 -7.64 -16.20 -0.93
C SER A 61 -8.51 -14.97 -1.13
N GLY A 62 -8.14 -14.15 -2.11
CA GLY A 62 -8.91 -12.98 -2.48
C GLY A 62 -8.59 -12.49 -3.88
N ARG A 63 -9.56 -11.81 -4.49
CA ARG A 63 -9.40 -11.07 -5.74
C ARG A 63 -9.89 -9.65 -5.56
N ALA A 64 -9.19 -8.70 -6.18
CA ALA A 64 -9.60 -7.32 -6.21
C ALA A 64 -9.23 -6.69 -7.55
N THR A 65 -10.03 -5.76 -8.03
CA THR A 65 -9.56 -4.81 -9.03
C THR A 65 -8.81 -3.68 -8.35
N PHE A 66 -7.87 -3.07 -9.07
CA PHE A 66 -7.13 -1.93 -8.54
C PHE A 66 -7.06 -0.76 -9.53
N ILE A 67 -6.96 0.44 -8.96
CA ILE A 67 -6.50 1.66 -9.63
C ILE A 67 -5.32 2.16 -8.81
N GLU A 68 -4.16 2.29 -9.42
CA GLU A 68 -2.93 2.77 -8.79
C GLU A 68 -2.51 4.08 -9.43
N THR A 69 -2.30 5.10 -8.59
CA THR A 69 -1.73 6.39 -8.98
C THR A 69 -0.32 6.48 -8.41
N LYS A 70 0.67 6.72 -9.28
CA LYS A 70 2.08 6.93 -8.90
C LYS A 70 2.49 8.34 -9.20
N THR A 71 3.02 9.04 -8.21
CA THR A 71 3.67 10.33 -8.34
C THR A 71 5.17 10.12 -8.28
N LEU A 72 5.87 10.47 -9.34
CA LEU A 72 7.31 10.34 -9.46
C LEU A 72 7.93 11.73 -9.55
N SER A 73 9.01 11.95 -8.81
CA SER A 73 9.74 13.23 -8.78
C SER A 73 10.26 13.65 -10.16
N ILE A 74 10.47 12.69 -11.05
CA ILE A 74 10.93 12.90 -12.44
C ILE A 74 9.80 13.04 -13.45
N ALA A 75 8.53 12.83 -13.07
CA ALA A 75 7.39 12.89 -13.97
C ALA A 75 6.62 14.19 -13.80
N ALA A 76 6.19 14.80 -14.91
CA ALA A 76 5.42 16.04 -14.88
C ALA A 76 3.98 15.84 -14.35
N GLN A 77 3.45 14.61 -14.44
CA GLN A 77 2.11 14.26 -14.01
C GLN A 77 2.12 12.86 -13.36
N PRO A 78 1.18 12.58 -12.45
CA PRO A 78 1.00 11.23 -11.91
C PRO A 78 0.73 10.21 -13.03
N LEU A 79 1.24 9.00 -12.83
CA LEU A 79 1.00 7.86 -13.71
C LEU A 79 -0.13 7.03 -13.12
N GLU A 80 -1.12 6.70 -13.93
CA GLU A 80 -2.22 5.84 -13.53
C GLU A 80 -2.10 4.47 -14.18
N SER A 81 -2.39 3.43 -13.42
CA SER A 81 -2.50 2.06 -13.91
C SER A 81 -3.67 1.35 -13.25
N SER A 82 -4.23 0.35 -13.94
CA SER A 82 -5.35 -0.42 -13.43
C SER A 82 -5.26 -1.89 -13.84
N GLY A 83 -5.93 -2.75 -13.08
CA GLY A 83 -5.93 -4.17 -13.34
C GLY A 83 -6.52 -4.98 -12.20
N GLU A 84 -5.98 -6.18 -12.00
CA GLU A 84 -6.46 -7.14 -11.02
C GLU A 84 -5.33 -7.62 -10.10
N LEU A 85 -5.69 -7.92 -8.86
CA LEU A 85 -4.84 -8.57 -7.88
C LEU A 85 -5.44 -9.90 -7.46
N VAL A 86 -4.58 -10.87 -7.24
CA VAL A 86 -4.94 -12.18 -6.68
C VAL A 86 -4.00 -12.45 -5.51
N PHE A 87 -4.57 -12.96 -4.43
CA PHE A 87 -3.84 -13.48 -3.28
C PHE A 87 -4.32 -14.89 -2.98
N VAL A 88 -3.39 -15.81 -2.73
CA VAL A 88 -3.66 -17.14 -2.17
C VAL A 88 -2.64 -17.40 -1.09
N ALA A 89 -3.14 -17.58 0.14
CA ALA A 89 -2.28 -17.85 1.29
C ALA A 89 -1.52 -19.20 1.11
N PRO A 90 -0.30 -19.30 1.61
CA PRO A 90 0.36 -18.30 2.44
C PRO A 90 1.16 -17.26 1.64
N ASP A 91 1.55 -17.53 0.40
CA ASP A 91 2.68 -16.87 -0.26
C ASP A 91 2.51 -16.57 -1.76
N HIS A 92 1.34 -16.84 -2.32
CA HIS A 92 1.08 -16.55 -3.72
C HIS A 92 0.39 -15.20 -3.91
N LEU A 93 1.01 -14.34 -4.73
CA LEU A 93 0.48 -13.02 -5.11
C LEU A 93 0.57 -12.84 -6.61
N GLU A 94 -0.49 -12.32 -7.23
CA GLU A 94 -0.46 -11.89 -8.62
C GLU A 94 -0.93 -10.45 -8.75
N LYS A 95 -0.28 -9.71 -9.65
CA LYS A 95 -0.72 -8.39 -10.11
C LYS A 95 -0.78 -8.41 -11.63
N HIS A 96 -1.99 -8.34 -12.17
CA HIS A 96 -2.26 -8.22 -13.59
C HIS A 96 -2.58 -6.76 -13.91
N THR A 97 -1.60 -6.00 -14.39
CA THR A 97 -1.84 -4.66 -14.90
C THR A 97 -2.41 -4.78 -16.32
N LEU A 98 -3.56 -4.16 -16.55
CA LEU A 98 -4.25 -4.14 -17.84
C LEU A 98 -3.99 -2.85 -18.59
N ASN A 99 -3.96 -1.73 -17.86
CA ASN A 99 -3.73 -0.40 -18.41
C ASN A 99 -2.60 0.31 -17.64
N PRO A 100 -1.82 1.20 -18.30
CA PRO A 100 -1.83 1.55 -19.72
C PRO A 100 -1.17 0.48 -20.60
N LYS A 101 -0.34 -0.39 -20.05
CA LYS A 101 0.35 -1.47 -20.73
C LYS A 101 0.22 -2.76 -19.96
N PRO A 102 -0.09 -3.88 -20.62
CA PRO A 102 -0.17 -5.18 -19.97
C PRO A 102 1.15 -5.56 -19.31
N GLU A 103 1.06 -5.93 -18.03
CA GLU A 103 2.16 -6.49 -17.25
C GLU A 103 1.58 -7.52 -16.26
N HIS A 104 2.25 -8.65 -16.15
CA HIS A 104 1.87 -9.69 -15.20
C HIS A 104 3.02 -9.95 -14.24
N LEU A 105 2.77 -9.74 -12.96
CA LEU A 105 3.68 -10.03 -11.86
C LEU A 105 3.12 -11.21 -11.07
N VAL A 106 3.92 -12.24 -10.88
CA VAL A 106 3.58 -13.39 -10.03
C VAL A 106 4.68 -13.57 -9.01
N VAL A 107 4.30 -13.58 -7.76
CA VAL A 107 5.15 -13.99 -6.65
C VAL A 107 4.65 -15.35 -6.17
N ASP A 108 5.52 -16.34 -6.20
CA ASP A 108 5.24 -17.71 -5.76
C ASP A 108 6.43 -18.20 -4.93
N GLY A 109 6.21 -18.40 -3.64
CA GLY A 109 7.30 -18.63 -2.71
C GLY A 109 8.38 -17.52 -2.82
N ASP A 110 9.62 -17.92 -3.00
CA ASP A 110 10.77 -17.00 -3.08
C ASP A 110 11.06 -16.48 -4.50
N MET A 111 10.15 -16.72 -5.44
CA MET A 111 10.34 -16.36 -6.85
C MET A 111 9.38 -15.27 -7.28
N LEU A 112 9.92 -14.23 -7.92
CA LEU A 112 9.14 -13.22 -8.62
C LEU A 112 9.29 -13.43 -10.13
N THR A 113 8.18 -13.63 -10.81
CA THR A 113 8.09 -13.64 -12.27
C THR A 113 7.46 -12.35 -12.77
N VAL A 114 8.07 -11.75 -13.77
CA VAL A 114 7.60 -10.52 -14.45
C VAL A 114 7.44 -10.82 -15.92
N GLU A 115 6.23 -10.66 -16.44
CA GLU A 115 5.94 -10.79 -17.87
C GLU A 115 5.49 -9.43 -18.40
N ARG A 116 6.26 -8.88 -19.34
CA ARG A 116 5.99 -7.58 -19.96
C ARG A 116 6.62 -7.51 -21.36
N ASN A 117 5.91 -6.92 -22.33
CA ASN A 117 6.38 -6.75 -23.71
C ASN A 117 6.83 -8.09 -24.35
N ASN A 118 6.08 -9.17 -24.15
CA ASN A 118 6.38 -10.53 -24.59
C ASN A 118 7.72 -11.10 -24.08
N ARG A 119 8.22 -10.55 -22.97
CA ARG A 119 9.42 -11.03 -22.28
C ARG A 119 9.06 -11.49 -20.88
N LYS A 120 9.64 -12.60 -20.48
CA LYS A 120 9.49 -13.18 -19.15
C LYS A 120 10.82 -13.14 -18.41
N TYR A 121 10.81 -12.62 -17.19
CA TYR A 121 11.95 -12.56 -16.29
C TYR A 121 11.59 -13.24 -14.98
N THR A 122 12.48 -14.06 -14.47
CA THR A 122 12.29 -14.69 -13.17
C THR A 122 13.44 -14.31 -12.25
N LEU A 123 13.13 -13.84 -11.05
CA LEU A 123 14.06 -13.32 -10.07
C LEU A 123 13.88 -14.07 -8.75
N ALA A 124 14.98 -14.54 -8.15
CA ALA A 124 14.95 -15.02 -6.79
C ALA A 124 14.96 -13.83 -5.82
N LEU A 125 13.96 -13.71 -4.95
CA LEU A 125 13.80 -12.60 -3.98
C LEU A 125 14.99 -12.49 -3.03
N ALA A 126 15.65 -13.62 -2.70
CA ALA A 126 16.86 -13.64 -1.88
C ALA A 126 18.01 -12.79 -2.45
N ARG A 127 18.04 -12.51 -3.77
CA ARG A 127 19.03 -11.62 -4.39
C ARG A 127 18.67 -10.13 -4.27
N TYR A 128 17.46 -9.83 -3.82
CA TYR A 128 16.92 -8.47 -3.71
C TYR A 128 16.21 -8.31 -2.35
N PRO A 129 16.99 -8.28 -1.26
CA PRO A 129 16.44 -8.35 0.11
C PRO A 129 15.40 -7.25 0.41
N GLU A 130 15.57 -6.04 -0.15
CA GLU A 130 14.62 -4.94 0.06
C GLU A 130 13.28 -5.22 -0.65
N LEU A 131 13.31 -5.84 -1.84
CA LEU A 131 12.10 -6.27 -2.56
C LEU A 131 11.44 -7.45 -1.86
N GLY A 132 12.24 -8.43 -1.40
CA GLY A 132 11.76 -9.55 -0.61
C GLY A 132 11.02 -9.08 0.64
N ALA A 133 11.64 -8.23 1.44
CA ALA A 133 11.04 -7.69 2.66
C ALA A 133 9.74 -6.91 2.37
N PHE A 134 9.66 -6.16 1.26
CA PHE A 134 8.44 -5.48 0.84
C PHE A 134 7.32 -6.49 0.50
N ILE A 135 7.61 -7.51 -0.28
CA ILE A 135 6.64 -8.56 -0.66
C ILE A 135 6.19 -9.33 0.58
N ASP A 136 7.12 -9.68 1.46
CA ASP A 136 6.82 -10.40 2.70
C ASP A 136 5.93 -9.58 3.64
N SER A 137 6.04 -8.25 3.64
CA SER A 137 5.13 -7.40 4.41
C SER A 137 3.68 -7.49 3.93
N ILE A 138 3.47 -7.51 2.62
CA ILE A 138 2.15 -7.67 2.03
C ILE A 138 1.60 -9.06 2.37
N ARG A 139 2.38 -10.11 2.19
CA ARG A 139 2.01 -11.48 2.52
C ARG A 139 1.66 -11.62 4.00
N ALA A 140 2.53 -11.15 4.89
CA ALA A 140 2.33 -11.22 6.33
C ALA A 140 1.06 -10.49 6.76
N THR A 141 0.77 -9.33 6.16
CA THR A 141 -0.45 -8.57 6.43
C THR A 141 -1.68 -9.34 5.97
N LEU A 142 -1.71 -9.79 4.70
CA LEU A 142 -2.85 -10.52 4.14
C LEU A 142 -3.07 -11.88 4.81
N ALA A 143 -2.01 -12.55 5.22
CA ALA A 143 -2.08 -13.80 5.97
C ALA A 143 -2.36 -13.61 7.47
N GLY A 144 -2.43 -12.35 7.95
CA GLY A 144 -2.62 -12.04 9.36
C GLY A 144 -1.45 -12.47 10.26
N ASN A 145 -0.25 -12.59 9.71
CA ASN A 145 0.94 -13.02 10.45
C ASN A 145 1.63 -11.82 11.12
N ARG A 146 1.09 -11.43 12.28
CA ARG A 146 1.62 -10.35 13.10
C ARG A 146 3.10 -10.51 13.41
N TYR A 147 3.51 -11.72 13.81
CA TYR A 147 4.90 -11.98 14.21
C TYR A 147 5.88 -11.68 13.07
N ALA A 148 5.64 -12.22 11.88
CA ALA A 148 6.49 -11.95 10.72
C ALA A 148 6.55 -10.47 10.36
N LEU A 149 5.43 -9.75 10.49
CA LEU A 149 5.34 -8.33 10.19
C LEU A 149 6.19 -7.49 11.16
N GLU A 150 6.11 -7.77 12.48
CA GLU A 150 6.85 -7.06 13.52
C GLU A 150 8.37 -7.35 13.51
N GLN A 151 8.82 -8.43 12.85
CA GLN A 151 10.26 -8.69 12.65
C GLN A 151 10.91 -7.69 11.67
N VAL A 152 10.13 -7.14 10.74
CA VAL A 152 10.66 -6.31 9.63
C VAL A 152 10.21 -4.87 9.75
N TYR A 153 9.07 -4.61 10.43
CA TYR A 153 8.46 -3.28 10.53
C TYR A 153 8.13 -2.90 11.96
N LYS A 154 8.29 -1.62 12.26
CA LYS A 154 7.55 -0.97 13.34
C LYS A 154 6.12 -0.82 12.86
N VAL A 155 5.18 -1.42 13.61
CA VAL A 155 3.76 -1.46 13.25
C VAL A 155 2.98 -0.50 14.13
N ALA A 156 2.16 0.36 13.52
CA ALA A 156 1.23 1.22 14.23
C ALA A 156 -0.17 1.04 13.65
N LEU A 157 -1.18 0.93 14.50
CA LEU A 157 -2.57 0.79 14.14
C LEU A 157 -3.36 1.97 14.69
N ALA A 158 -4.14 2.62 13.83
CA ALA A 158 -5.19 3.56 14.19
C ALA A 158 -6.54 3.01 13.72
N SER A 159 -7.62 3.32 14.44
CA SER A 159 -8.96 2.88 14.05
C SER A 159 -10.03 3.89 14.44
N ARG A 160 -11.11 3.91 13.67
CA ARG A 160 -12.31 4.69 13.94
C ARG A 160 -13.54 3.91 13.48
N GLY A 161 -14.30 3.39 14.44
CA GLY A 161 -15.42 2.48 14.14
C GLY A 161 -14.92 1.21 13.45
N ASP A 162 -15.49 0.91 12.29
CA ASP A 162 -15.10 -0.24 11.48
C ASP A 162 -13.83 -0.01 10.64
N ASP A 163 -13.41 1.23 10.46
CA ASP A 163 -12.26 1.57 9.63
C ASP A 163 -10.96 1.47 10.43
N TRP A 164 -9.91 1.03 9.75
CA TRP A 164 -8.57 0.89 10.34
C TRP A 164 -7.49 1.36 9.36
N THR A 165 -6.40 1.86 9.93
CA THR A 165 -5.18 2.25 9.22
C THR A 165 -3.99 1.58 9.87
N LEU A 166 -3.31 0.73 9.14
CA LEU A 166 -2.09 0.06 9.54
C LEU A 166 -0.90 0.74 8.89
N MET A 167 0.02 1.26 9.70
CA MET A 167 1.23 1.93 9.23
C MET A 167 2.45 1.08 9.54
N LEU A 168 3.26 0.81 8.53
CA LEU A 168 4.46 0.00 8.57
C LEU A 168 5.66 0.86 8.26
N THR A 169 6.58 1.01 9.23
CA THR A 169 7.85 1.69 9.06
C THR A 169 8.97 0.66 9.09
N PRO A 170 9.79 0.51 8.04
CA PRO A 170 10.86 -0.47 8.02
C PRO A 170 11.83 -0.31 9.21
N LEU A 171 12.29 -1.44 9.77
CA LEU A 171 13.31 -1.46 10.82
C LEU A 171 14.74 -1.45 10.24
N ASP A 172 14.93 -2.06 9.06
CA ASP A 172 16.24 -2.12 8.38
C ASP A 172 16.57 -0.77 7.72
N SER A 173 17.73 -0.23 8.03
CA SER A 173 18.20 1.06 7.52
C SER A 173 18.44 1.09 5.99
N ARG A 174 18.69 -0.06 5.35
CA ARG A 174 18.82 -0.18 3.90
C ARG A 174 17.44 -0.07 3.24
N MET A 175 16.44 -0.72 3.84
CA MET A 175 15.07 -0.62 3.38
C MET A 175 14.51 0.79 3.56
N LEU A 176 14.83 1.49 4.65
CA LEU A 176 14.47 2.90 4.88
C LEU A 176 15.04 3.87 3.83
N LYS A 177 16.14 3.50 3.14
CA LYS A 177 16.66 4.28 2.01
C LYS A 177 15.83 4.14 0.74
N VAL A 178 14.90 3.21 0.71
CA VAL A 178 14.04 2.90 -0.44
C VAL A 178 12.59 3.21 -0.13
N VAL A 179 12.09 2.69 0.99
CA VAL A 179 10.69 2.86 1.43
C VAL A 179 10.69 3.50 2.80
N SER A 180 10.04 4.65 2.94
CA SER A 180 9.89 5.35 4.22
C SER A 180 8.73 4.76 5.02
N THR A 181 7.60 4.49 4.36
CA THR A 181 6.38 4.02 5.03
C THR A 181 5.49 3.28 4.03
N ILE A 182 4.82 2.24 4.52
CA ILE A 182 3.70 1.58 3.84
C ILE A 182 2.47 1.81 4.71
N THR A 183 1.38 2.31 4.12
CA THR A 183 0.11 2.51 4.81
C THR A 183 -0.95 1.64 4.15
N LEU A 184 -1.61 0.81 4.95
CA LEU A 184 -2.75 0.00 4.52
C LEU A 184 -3.99 0.53 5.22
N GLU A 185 -5.07 0.70 4.47
CA GLU A 185 -6.35 1.15 4.99
C GLU A 185 -7.43 0.15 4.62
N GLY A 186 -8.33 -0.07 5.54
CA GLY A 186 -9.43 -0.99 5.32
C GLY A 186 -10.61 -0.73 6.24
N SER A 187 -11.62 -1.56 6.08
CA SER A 187 -12.81 -1.53 6.92
C SER A 187 -13.25 -2.95 7.18
N ARG A 188 -13.47 -3.30 8.44
CA ARG A 188 -13.74 -4.67 8.88
C ARG A 188 -12.63 -5.60 8.41
N ASP A 189 -12.95 -6.57 7.57
CA ASP A 189 -12.06 -7.58 6.99
C ASP A 189 -11.56 -7.22 5.58
N VAL A 190 -11.92 -6.05 5.06
CA VAL A 190 -11.67 -5.64 3.68
C VAL A 190 -10.54 -4.62 3.62
N LEU A 191 -9.44 -4.97 2.93
CA LEU A 191 -8.40 -4.02 2.53
C LEU A 191 -8.91 -3.16 1.36
N ARG A 192 -8.82 -1.83 1.51
CA ARG A 192 -9.33 -0.85 0.54
C ARG A 192 -8.25 -0.05 -0.15
N SER A 193 -7.13 0.17 0.52
CA SER A 193 -6.05 0.98 -0.04
C SER A 193 -4.69 0.52 0.46
N VAL A 194 -3.68 0.66 -0.40
CA VAL A 194 -2.27 0.51 -0.07
C VAL A 194 -1.55 1.73 -0.59
N ALA A 195 -0.89 2.47 0.29
CA ALA A 195 -0.04 3.60 -0.07
C ALA A 195 1.41 3.32 0.30
N ILE A 196 2.34 3.69 -0.57
CA ILE A 196 3.77 3.51 -0.39
C ILE A 196 4.43 4.87 -0.55
N GLN A 197 5.17 5.30 0.48
CA GLN A 197 6.03 6.47 0.44
C GLN A 197 7.47 6.02 0.29
N GLN A 198 8.16 6.46 -0.74
CA GLN A 198 9.57 6.19 -0.96
C GLN A 198 10.44 7.28 -0.32
N ALA A 199 11.70 6.95 -0.08
CA ALA A 199 12.66 7.84 0.57
C ALA A 199 13.10 9.01 -0.33
N ASP A 200 12.98 8.86 -1.66
CA ASP A 200 13.29 9.88 -2.67
C ASP A 200 12.13 10.85 -2.93
N GLY A 201 11.01 10.70 -2.22
CA GLY A 201 9.81 11.52 -2.37
C GLY A 201 8.78 10.95 -3.34
N ASP A 202 9.10 9.92 -4.10
CA ASP A 202 8.14 9.22 -4.93
C ASP A 202 7.11 8.51 -4.05
N HIS A 203 5.87 8.45 -4.51
CA HIS A 203 4.82 7.73 -3.79
C HIS A 203 3.79 7.11 -4.73
N SER A 204 3.13 6.08 -4.23
CA SER A 204 2.00 5.48 -4.92
C SER A 204 0.84 5.23 -3.97
N THR A 205 -0.37 5.31 -4.50
CA THR A 205 -1.59 4.91 -3.81
C THR A 205 -2.39 3.99 -4.72
N MET A 206 -2.65 2.80 -4.23
CA MET A 206 -3.46 1.79 -4.90
C MET A 206 -4.79 1.65 -4.16
N ARG A 207 -5.89 1.93 -4.84
CA ARG A 207 -7.25 1.68 -4.35
C ARG A 207 -7.71 0.32 -4.81
N LEU A 208 -8.33 -0.43 -3.92
CA LEU A 208 -8.75 -1.81 -4.13
C LEU A 208 -10.26 -1.93 -4.03
N GLN A 209 -10.85 -2.70 -4.94
CA GLN A 209 -12.25 -3.08 -4.91
C GLN A 209 -12.33 -4.60 -4.95
N PRO A 210 -12.75 -5.25 -3.86
CA PRO A 210 -12.88 -6.71 -3.81
C PRO A 210 -13.84 -7.22 -4.89
N VAL A 211 -13.48 -8.33 -5.49
CA VAL A 211 -14.35 -9.07 -6.42
C VAL A 211 -14.94 -10.24 -5.64
N PRO A 212 -16.28 -10.34 -5.54
CA PRO A 212 -16.91 -11.47 -4.86
C PRO A 212 -16.47 -12.80 -5.44
N ALA A 213 -16.27 -13.80 -4.57
CA ALA A 213 -16.08 -15.17 -5.02
C ALA A 213 -17.37 -15.64 -5.74
N LYS A 214 -17.21 -16.24 -6.92
CA LYS A 214 -18.34 -16.85 -7.65
C LYS A 214 -18.70 -18.17 -7.01
#